data_a569b8ca985d1e763137c804cc3543b1
#
_entry.id   a569b8ca985d1e763137c804cc3543b1
#
_cell.length_a   1.000
_cell.length_b   1.000
_cell.length_c   1.000
_cell.angle_alpha   90.00
_cell.angle_beta   90.00
_cell.angle_gamma   90.00
#
_symmetry.space_group_name_H-M   'P 1'
#
loop_
_entity.id
_entity.type
_entity.pdbx_description
1 polymer ?
#
loop_
_entity_poly.entity_id
_entity_poly.type
_entity_poly.pdbx_seq_one_letter_code
_entity_poly.pdbx_strand_id
1 'polypeptide(L)'
;VANQYGGNQNLEAIEFFKHLNSVLTGRKDGCMIIAEESTAWPKVTHRPEEDGLGFTFKWNMGWMHDFLEYMKLDPIYRKFNHNHMTFGLTYSTSENFILVLSHDEVVHLKCSMINKMPGIYEDKFANLKAGYTFMLGHPGKKLLFMGQDFGQFHEWDEKVSLDWYLADEPLHADLQSYVRGLLTLCLLYTSPS
;
A
#
# COMPACT_ATOMS: atom_id res chain seq x y z
N VAL A 1 -5.41 29.91 1.55
CA VAL A 1 -4.64 31.17 1.48
C VAL A 1 -3.65 31.03 0.35
N ALA A 2 -3.61 31.99 -0.58
CA ALA A 2 -2.63 31.99 -1.65
C ALA A 2 -1.23 32.29 -1.10
N ASN A 3 -0.20 31.65 -1.65
CA ASN A 3 1.19 31.96 -1.34
C ASN A 3 1.63 33.28 -2.05
N GLN A 4 2.87 33.73 -1.79
CA GLN A 4 3.40 34.99 -2.35
C GLN A 4 3.44 35.05 -3.89
N TYR A 5 3.30 33.93 -4.57
CA TYR A 5 3.24 33.83 -6.05
C TYR A 5 1.82 33.61 -6.58
N GLY A 6 0.80 33.65 -5.71
CA GLY A 6 -0.59 33.43 -6.06
C GLY A 6 -1.03 31.96 -6.17
N GLY A 7 -0.12 31.02 -5.92
CA GLY A 7 -0.43 29.57 -5.88
C GLY A 7 -0.99 29.14 -4.51
N ASN A 8 -1.45 27.89 -4.45
CA ASN A 8 -2.00 27.28 -3.22
C ASN A 8 -1.00 26.41 -2.45
N GLN A 9 0.23 26.31 -2.94
CA GLN A 9 1.29 25.51 -2.33
C GLN A 9 1.82 26.19 -1.06
N ASN A 10 2.07 25.42 -0.02
CA ASN A 10 2.77 25.88 1.18
C ASN A 10 4.29 25.82 0.96
N LEU A 11 4.87 26.95 0.58
CA LEU A 11 6.29 27.05 0.22
C LEU A 11 7.20 26.76 1.42
N GLU A 12 6.80 27.19 2.61
CA GLU A 12 7.55 26.97 3.84
C GLU A 12 7.60 25.46 4.19
N ALA A 13 6.50 24.74 4.00
CA ALA A 13 6.45 23.29 4.20
C ALA A 13 7.33 22.56 3.17
N ILE A 14 7.34 22.98 1.91
CA ILE A 14 8.19 22.42 0.86
C ILE A 14 9.66 22.56 1.25
N GLU A 15 10.10 23.76 1.62
CA GLU A 15 11.49 24.02 2.04
C GLU A 15 11.85 23.27 3.31
N PHE A 16 10.94 23.20 4.27
CA PHE A 16 11.12 22.40 5.49
C PHE A 16 11.40 20.93 5.16
N PHE A 17 10.57 20.29 4.30
CA PHE A 17 10.77 18.89 3.93
C PHE A 17 12.05 18.67 3.14
N LYS A 18 12.39 19.53 2.18
CA LYS A 18 13.65 19.45 1.45
C LYS A 18 14.85 19.50 2.41
N HIS A 19 14.84 20.43 3.36
CA HIS A 19 15.91 20.56 4.34
C HIS A 19 15.96 19.36 5.30
N LEU A 20 14.83 18.98 5.88
CA LEU A 20 14.73 17.85 6.80
C LEU A 20 15.25 16.56 6.15
N ASN A 21 14.77 16.25 4.94
CA ASN A 21 15.14 15.04 4.23
C ASN A 21 16.63 15.04 3.82
N SER A 22 17.18 16.20 3.46
CA SER A 22 18.61 16.34 3.18
C SER A 22 19.47 16.07 4.42
N VAL A 23 19.08 16.61 5.57
CA VAL A 23 19.79 16.40 6.85
C VAL A 23 19.73 14.92 7.26
N LEU A 24 18.54 14.30 7.22
CA LEU A 24 18.37 12.90 7.63
C LEU A 24 19.10 11.94 6.70
N THR A 25 19.03 12.16 5.39
CA THR A 25 19.77 11.36 4.40
C THR A 25 21.30 11.53 4.57
N GLY A 26 21.73 12.74 4.89
CA GLY A 26 23.14 13.05 5.14
C GLY A 26 23.76 12.32 6.33
N ARG A 27 22.95 11.86 7.30
CA ARG A 27 23.42 11.08 8.46
C ARG A 27 23.95 9.69 8.09
N LYS A 28 23.48 9.12 6.97
CA LYS A 28 23.89 7.78 6.46
C LYS A 28 23.73 6.66 7.49
N ASP A 29 22.75 6.76 8.37
CA ASP A 29 22.44 5.78 9.42
C ASP A 29 21.38 4.74 9.01
N GLY A 30 20.97 4.75 7.74
CA GLY A 30 19.96 3.84 7.20
C GLY A 30 18.51 4.27 7.47
N CYS A 31 18.29 5.47 8.01
CA CYS A 31 16.94 6.00 8.21
C CYS A 31 16.23 6.18 6.88
N MET A 32 14.99 5.68 6.79
CA MET A 32 14.10 5.86 5.65
C MET A 32 12.96 6.80 6.02
N ILE A 33 12.70 7.78 5.15
CA ILE A 33 11.63 8.75 5.36
C ILE A 33 10.56 8.47 4.31
N ILE A 34 9.34 8.22 4.77
CA ILE A 34 8.23 7.77 3.92
C ILE A 34 7.13 8.82 3.95
N ALA A 35 6.73 9.29 2.77
CA ALA A 35 5.63 10.24 2.63
C ALA A 35 4.29 9.52 2.50
N GLU A 36 3.31 9.94 3.27
CA GLU A 36 1.90 9.72 2.99
C GLU A 36 1.37 10.95 2.26
N GLU A 37 1.21 10.83 0.95
CA GLU A 37 0.78 11.93 0.08
C GLU A 37 -0.20 11.39 -0.95
N SER A 38 -1.46 11.79 -0.84
CA SER A 38 -2.57 11.27 -1.67
C SER A 38 -2.77 12.03 -2.99
N THR A 39 -2.08 13.16 -3.18
CA THR A 39 -2.22 13.97 -4.39
C THR A 39 -1.22 13.55 -5.48
N ALA A 40 -1.39 14.11 -6.68
CA ALA A 40 -0.46 13.93 -7.79
C ALA A 40 0.77 14.86 -7.69
N TRP A 41 1.19 15.24 -6.48
CA TRP A 41 2.39 16.07 -6.30
C TRP A 41 3.62 15.35 -6.87
N PRO A 42 4.35 15.99 -7.80
CA PRO A 42 5.46 15.34 -8.48
C PRO A 42 6.75 15.35 -7.64
N LYS A 43 7.64 14.40 -7.93
CA LYS A 43 9.01 14.38 -7.39
C LYS A 43 9.11 14.32 -5.86
N VAL A 44 8.15 13.68 -5.20
CA VAL A 44 8.18 13.50 -3.74
C VAL A 44 9.42 12.71 -3.31
N THR A 45 9.80 11.69 -4.08
CA THR A 45 10.93 10.81 -3.78
C THR A 45 12.20 11.14 -4.58
N HIS A 46 12.17 12.17 -5.41
CA HIS A 46 13.37 12.67 -6.10
C HIS A 46 14.24 13.50 -5.16
N ARG A 47 15.52 13.61 -5.51
CA ARG A 47 16.48 14.38 -4.71
C ARG A 47 16.14 15.88 -4.72
N PRO A 48 16.48 16.63 -3.64
CA PRO A 48 16.29 18.08 -3.62
C PRO A 48 17.01 18.82 -4.74
N GLU A 49 18.18 18.30 -5.19
CA GLU A 49 18.94 18.88 -6.31
C GLU A 49 18.22 18.74 -7.66
N GLU A 50 17.27 17.81 -7.76
CA GLU A 50 16.40 17.58 -8.92
C GLU A 50 15.03 18.27 -8.76
N ASP A 51 14.93 19.20 -7.80
CA ASP A 51 13.70 19.85 -7.37
C ASP A 51 12.65 18.88 -6.74
N GLY A 52 13.13 17.81 -6.14
CA GLY A 52 12.32 16.87 -5.38
C GLY A 52 12.25 17.21 -3.88
N LEU A 53 11.38 16.50 -3.15
CA LEU A 53 11.25 16.68 -1.70
C LEU A 53 12.23 15.82 -0.89
N GLY A 54 12.89 14.83 -1.51
CA GLY A 54 13.91 14.00 -0.88
C GLY A 54 13.42 12.89 0.03
N PHE A 55 12.13 12.51 -0.04
CA PHE A 55 11.64 11.32 0.66
C PHE A 55 12.24 10.04 0.07
N THR A 56 12.45 9.03 0.91
CA THR A 56 12.93 7.72 0.45
C THR A 56 11.86 6.98 -0.34
N PHE A 57 10.63 7.01 0.17
CA PHE A 57 9.46 6.37 -0.44
C PHE A 57 8.22 7.24 -0.31
N LYS A 58 7.23 6.93 -1.14
CA LYS A 58 5.88 7.50 -1.10
C LYS A 58 4.84 6.37 -1.10
N TRP A 59 3.81 6.48 -0.28
CA TRP A 59 2.66 5.60 -0.36
C TRP A 59 1.91 5.81 -1.69
N ASN A 60 1.56 4.72 -2.36
CA ASN A 60 0.77 4.77 -3.59
C ASN A 60 -0.72 4.66 -3.27
N MET A 61 -1.32 5.77 -2.87
CA MET A 61 -2.75 5.83 -2.52
C MET A 61 -3.65 5.63 -3.75
N GLY A 62 -3.23 6.08 -4.93
CA GLY A 62 -3.96 5.87 -6.18
C GLY A 62 -4.08 4.39 -6.52
N TRP A 63 -2.97 3.65 -6.46
CA TRP A 63 -2.98 2.20 -6.64
C TRP A 63 -3.89 1.50 -5.60
N MET A 64 -3.83 1.91 -4.36
CA MET A 64 -4.64 1.33 -3.29
C MET A 64 -6.14 1.49 -3.58
N HIS A 65 -6.59 2.68 -3.98
CA HIS A 65 -7.99 2.92 -4.35
C HIS A 65 -8.41 2.03 -5.52
N ASP A 66 -7.68 2.04 -6.62
CA ASP A 66 -7.97 1.24 -7.82
C ASP A 66 -8.01 -0.24 -7.50
N PHE A 67 -7.01 -0.74 -6.75
CA PHE A 67 -6.95 -2.14 -6.31
C PHE A 67 -8.18 -2.54 -5.49
N LEU A 68 -8.56 -1.74 -4.49
CA LEU A 68 -9.70 -2.06 -3.64
C LEU A 68 -11.02 -1.95 -4.38
N GLU A 69 -11.18 -0.97 -5.27
CA GLU A 69 -12.38 -0.89 -6.12
C GLU A 69 -12.54 -2.13 -6.98
N TYR A 70 -11.45 -2.57 -7.64
CA TYR A 70 -11.49 -3.79 -8.45
C TYR A 70 -11.78 -5.04 -7.62
N MET A 71 -11.10 -5.21 -6.48
CA MET A 71 -11.25 -6.42 -5.66
C MET A 71 -12.61 -6.57 -5.02
N LYS A 72 -13.32 -5.47 -4.74
CA LYS A 72 -14.70 -5.47 -4.23
C LYS A 72 -15.74 -5.84 -5.29
N LEU A 73 -15.41 -5.72 -6.58
CA LEU A 73 -16.36 -6.04 -7.65
C LEU A 73 -16.71 -7.52 -7.65
N ASP A 74 -17.98 -7.82 -7.87
CA ASP A 74 -18.40 -9.15 -8.27
C ASP A 74 -17.61 -9.57 -9.54
N PRO A 75 -17.05 -10.79 -9.57
CA PRO A 75 -16.22 -11.26 -10.69
C PRO A 75 -16.84 -11.07 -12.07
N ILE A 76 -18.18 -11.12 -12.18
CA ILE A 76 -18.89 -10.90 -13.44
C ILE A 76 -18.63 -9.53 -14.07
N TYR A 77 -18.37 -8.51 -13.25
CA TYR A 77 -18.12 -7.14 -13.71
C TYR A 77 -16.64 -6.84 -13.94
N ARG A 78 -15.72 -7.66 -13.45
CA ARG A 78 -14.27 -7.41 -13.50
C ARG A 78 -13.74 -7.28 -14.91
N LYS A 79 -14.29 -8.03 -15.88
CA LYS A 79 -13.89 -7.99 -17.29
C LYS A 79 -14.03 -6.60 -17.93
N PHE A 80 -14.85 -5.73 -17.38
CA PHE A 80 -15.06 -4.37 -17.86
C PHE A 80 -14.23 -3.31 -17.10
N ASN A 81 -13.51 -3.72 -16.06
CA ASN A 81 -12.83 -2.83 -15.13
C ASN A 81 -11.34 -3.16 -14.94
N HIS A 82 -10.73 -3.90 -15.88
CA HIS A 82 -9.30 -4.27 -15.79
C HIS A 82 -8.34 -3.08 -15.72
N ASN A 83 -8.77 -1.91 -16.22
CA ASN A 83 -8.00 -0.68 -16.13
C ASN A 83 -7.65 -0.32 -14.68
N HIS A 84 -8.50 -0.59 -13.69
CA HIS A 84 -8.17 -0.37 -12.27
C HIS A 84 -6.92 -1.15 -11.83
N MET A 85 -6.71 -2.36 -12.35
CA MET A 85 -5.54 -3.17 -12.03
C MET A 85 -4.29 -2.74 -12.81
N THR A 86 -4.46 -2.30 -14.06
CA THR A 86 -3.31 -2.04 -14.96
C THR A 86 -2.86 -0.58 -14.97
N PHE A 87 -3.72 0.36 -14.61
CA PHE A 87 -3.40 1.79 -14.63
C PHE A 87 -2.18 2.13 -13.78
N GLY A 88 -2.05 1.53 -12.59
CA GLY A 88 -0.91 1.72 -11.69
C GLY A 88 0.44 1.42 -12.33
N LEU A 89 0.49 0.53 -13.34
CA LEU A 89 1.73 0.20 -14.06
C LEU A 89 2.24 1.38 -14.90
N THR A 90 1.35 2.24 -15.39
CA THR A 90 1.70 3.37 -16.26
C THR A 90 2.59 4.41 -15.58
N TYR A 91 2.50 4.52 -14.25
CA TYR A 91 3.26 5.48 -13.46
C TYR A 91 4.13 4.83 -12.36
N SER A 92 4.23 3.50 -12.36
CA SER A 92 4.91 2.72 -11.31
C SER A 92 6.38 3.09 -11.07
N THR A 93 7.04 3.72 -12.04
CA THR A 93 8.45 4.14 -11.99
C THR A 93 8.63 5.64 -11.78
N SER A 94 7.54 6.41 -11.65
CA SER A 94 7.62 7.86 -11.48
C SER A 94 8.10 8.30 -10.10
N GLU A 95 7.92 7.44 -9.09
CA GLU A 95 8.32 7.63 -7.71
C GLU A 95 8.79 6.30 -7.10
N ASN A 96 9.47 6.35 -5.98
CA ASN A 96 9.77 5.15 -5.18
C ASN A 96 8.53 4.76 -4.37
N PHE A 97 7.63 4.00 -4.97
CA PHE A 97 6.36 3.67 -4.34
C PHE A 97 6.42 2.54 -3.33
N ILE A 98 5.60 2.68 -2.27
CA ILE A 98 5.12 1.58 -1.44
C ILE A 98 3.64 1.36 -1.78
N LEU A 99 3.27 0.17 -2.22
CA LEU A 99 1.88 -0.25 -2.38
C LEU A 99 1.33 -0.54 -0.99
N VAL A 100 0.30 0.18 -0.59
CA VAL A 100 -0.19 0.17 0.79
C VAL A 100 -1.57 -0.47 0.90
N LEU A 101 -1.70 -1.37 1.87
CA LEU A 101 -2.95 -1.79 2.48
C LEU A 101 -2.75 -1.56 3.97
N SER A 102 -3.00 -0.33 4.42
CA SER A 102 -2.70 0.13 5.77
C SER A 102 -3.87 -0.12 6.74
N HIS A 103 -3.78 0.44 7.93
CA HIS A 103 -4.87 0.43 8.91
C HIS A 103 -6.10 1.19 8.40
N ASP A 104 -5.91 2.27 7.65
CA ASP A 104 -7.00 3.13 7.16
C ASP A 104 -8.01 2.38 6.27
N GLU A 105 -7.56 1.32 5.60
CA GLU A 105 -8.44 0.51 4.77
C GLU A 105 -9.32 -0.47 5.58
N VAL A 106 -9.01 -0.69 6.86
CA VAL A 106 -9.65 -1.72 7.70
C VAL A 106 -10.22 -1.18 9.01
N VAL A 107 -10.56 0.10 9.07
CA VAL A 107 -11.16 0.80 10.22
C VAL A 107 -12.39 1.60 9.80
N HIS A 108 -13.12 2.12 10.78
CA HIS A 108 -14.18 3.11 10.61
C HIS A 108 -15.30 2.67 9.63
N LEU A 109 -15.81 1.46 9.78
CA LEU A 109 -16.88 0.87 8.98
C LEU A 109 -16.52 0.63 7.51
N LYS A 110 -15.23 0.54 7.21
CA LYS A 110 -14.74 0.19 5.88
C LYS A 110 -14.64 -1.31 5.63
N CYS A 111 -14.94 -2.13 6.61
CA CYS A 111 -14.78 -3.59 6.67
C CYS A 111 -13.31 -4.05 6.73
N SER A 112 -13.07 -5.22 7.33
CA SER A 112 -11.76 -5.89 7.23
C SER A 112 -11.46 -6.29 5.78
N MET A 113 -10.19 -6.58 5.46
CA MET A 113 -9.79 -6.87 4.07
C MET A 113 -10.53 -8.08 3.50
N ILE A 114 -10.69 -9.16 4.28
CA ILE A 114 -11.43 -10.34 3.85
C ILE A 114 -12.91 -10.05 3.62
N ASN A 115 -13.52 -9.16 4.42
CA ASN A 115 -14.92 -8.80 4.30
C ASN A 115 -15.23 -7.85 3.13
N LYS A 116 -14.19 -7.24 2.54
CA LYS A 116 -14.34 -6.51 1.27
C LYS A 116 -14.49 -7.44 0.06
N MET A 117 -14.04 -8.69 0.18
CA MET A 117 -14.06 -9.64 -0.93
C MET A 117 -15.47 -10.14 -1.19
N PRO A 118 -15.91 -10.23 -2.47
CA PRO A 118 -17.20 -10.77 -2.86
C PRO A 118 -17.25 -12.30 -2.75
N GLY A 119 -18.44 -12.85 -2.77
CA GLY A 119 -18.68 -14.30 -2.79
C GLY A 119 -18.92 -14.92 -1.42
N ILE A 120 -19.02 -16.24 -1.39
CA ILE A 120 -19.16 -17.04 -0.17
C ILE A 120 -17.82 -17.11 0.58
N TYR A 121 -17.80 -17.79 1.71
CA TYR A 121 -16.64 -17.85 2.59
C TYR A 121 -15.35 -18.26 1.87
N GLU A 122 -15.39 -19.36 1.12
CA GLU A 122 -14.25 -19.89 0.37
C GLU A 122 -13.79 -18.95 -0.75
N ASP A 123 -14.74 -18.32 -1.45
CA ASP A 123 -14.46 -17.39 -2.53
C ASP A 123 -13.70 -16.14 -2.03
N LYS A 124 -14.04 -15.68 -0.82
CA LYS A 124 -13.33 -14.52 -0.20
C LYS A 124 -11.85 -14.79 -0.03
N PHE A 125 -11.46 -15.97 0.45
CA PHE A 125 -10.06 -16.36 0.58
C PHE A 125 -9.37 -16.53 -0.77
N ALA A 126 -10.04 -17.13 -1.75
CA ALA A 126 -9.52 -17.26 -3.11
C ALA A 126 -9.29 -15.88 -3.75
N ASN A 127 -10.24 -14.95 -3.61
CA ASN A 127 -10.09 -13.57 -4.08
C ASN A 127 -8.93 -12.86 -3.39
N LEU A 128 -8.81 -13.00 -2.07
CA LEU A 128 -7.76 -12.33 -1.30
C LEU A 128 -6.36 -12.82 -1.70
N LYS A 129 -6.20 -14.15 -1.89
CA LYS A 129 -4.96 -14.73 -2.42
C LYS A 129 -4.62 -14.18 -3.80
N ALA A 130 -5.58 -14.12 -4.72
CA ALA A 130 -5.37 -13.55 -6.05
C ALA A 130 -4.94 -12.07 -5.97
N GLY A 131 -5.61 -11.28 -5.13
CA GLY A 131 -5.25 -9.87 -4.89
C GLY A 131 -3.85 -9.70 -4.33
N TYR A 132 -3.47 -10.46 -3.31
CA TYR A 132 -2.12 -10.40 -2.74
C TYR A 132 -1.04 -10.86 -3.71
N THR A 133 -1.34 -11.86 -4.55
CA THR A 133 -0.41 -12.26 -5.62
C THR A 133 -0.15 -11.11 -6.58
N PHE A 134 -1.21 -10.44 -7.03
CA PHE A 134 -1.08 -9.28 -7.90
C PHE A 134 -0.30 -8.14 -7.23
N MET A 135 -0.63 -7.81 -5.98
CA MET A 135 0.07 -6.79 -5.20
C MET A 135 1.57 -7.10 -5.10
N LEU A 136 1.93 -8.34 -4.77
CA LEU A 136 3.32 -8.74 -4.59
C LEU A 136 4.09 -8.82 -5.90
N GLY A 137 3.45 -9.16 -7.01
CA GLY A 137 4.03 -9.12 -8.36
C GLY A 137 4.11 -7.73 -8.98
N HIS A 138 3.38 -6.74 -8.46
CA HIS A 138 3.41 -5.37 -9.00
C HIS A 138 4.69 -4.63 -8.58
N PRO A 139 5.26 -3.74 -9.42
CA PRO A 139 6.41 -2.91 -9.05
C PRO A 139 6.18 -2.07 -7.79
N GLY A 140 7.23 -1.87 -6.99
CA GLY A 140 7.21 -1.10 -5.76
C GLY A 140 7.34 -1.95 -4.49
N LYS A 141 7.62 -1.31 -3.35
CA LYS A 141 7.62 -1.95 -2.04
C LYS A 141 6.19 -2.25 -1.60
N LYS A 142 6.02 -3.05 -0.54
CA LYS A 142 4.70 -3.51 -0.09
C LYS A 142 4.50 -3.22 1.39
N LEU A 143 3.29 -2.82 1.74
CA LEU A 143 2.83 -2.73 3.11
C LEU A 143 1.52 -3.49 3.25
N LEU A 144 1.51 -4.52 4.06
CA LEU A 144 0.33 -5.28 4.47
C LEU A 144 0.16 -5.11 5.97
N PHE A 145 -0.95 -4.52 6.40
CA PHE A 145 -1.18 -4.25 7.81
C PHE A 145 -1.50 -5.54 8.58
N MET A 146 -1.21 -5.53 9.89
CA MET A 146 -1.39 -6.70 10.77
C MET A 146 -2.81 -7.28 10.71
N GLY A 147 -2.92 -8.61 10.77
CA GLY A 147 -4.21 -9.32 10.72
C GLY A 147 -4.76 -9.56 9.32
N GLN A 148 -4.25 -8.85 8.31
CA GLN A 148 -4.68 -9.05 6.92
C GLN A 148 -4.08 -10.32 6.31
N ASP A 149 -2.92 -10.75 6.79
CA ASP A 149 -2.19 -11.95 6.33
C ASP A 149 -2.91 -13.26 6.66
N PHE A 150 -3.73 -13.28 7.72
CA PHE A 150 -4.59 -14.43 8.04
C PHE A 150 -6.09 -14.14 7.89
N GLY A 151 -6.46 -12.97 7.34
CA GLY A 151 -7.85 -12.67 6.99
C GLY A 151 -8.75 -12.40 8.20
N GLN A 152 -8.29 -11.62 9.19
CA GLN A 152 -9.10 -11.22 10.34
C GLN A 152 -10.47 -10.68 9.92
N PHE A 153 -11.54 -11.09 10.61
CA PHE A 153 -12.91 -10.66 10.28
C PHE A 153 -13.25 -9.29 10.85
N HIS A 154 -12.80 -8.98 12.05
CA HIS A 154 -13.05 -7.68 12.64
C HIS A 154 -12.18 -6.61 12.01
N GLU A 155 -12.70 -5.40 11.94
CA GLU A 155 -11.88 -4.23 11.67
C GLU A 155 -10.80 -4.11 12.75
N TRP A 156 -9.68 -3.47 12.40
CA TRP A 156 -8.65 -3.23 13.38
C TRP A 156 -9.13 -2.22 14.44
N ASP A 157 -8.87 -2.53 15.69
CA ASP A 157 -9.13 -1.68 16.85
C ASP A 157 -7.89 -1.74 17.78
N GLU A 158 -7.30 -0.58 18.06
CA GLU A 158 -6.11 -0.46 18.89
C GLU A 158 -6.32 -0.91 20.35
N LYS A 159 -7.58 -1.07 20.79
CA LYS A 159 -7.93 -1.44 22.16
C LYS A 159 -8.02 -2.94 22.40
N VAL A 160 -8.02 -3.72 21.32
CA VAL A 160 -8.19 -5.17 21.40
C VAL A 160 -7.08 -5.90 20.66
N SER A 161 -6.81 -7.13 21.10
CA SER A 161 -5.90 -8.02 20.38
C SER A 161 -6.46 -8.42 19.02
N LEU A 162 -5.59 -8.79 18.08
CA LEU A 162 -6.01 -9.46 16.85
C LEU A 162 -6.72 -10.77 17.18
N ASP A 163 -7.58 -11.23 16.26
CA ASP A 163 -8.35 -12.46 16.38
C ASP A 163 -7.48 -13.70 16.13
N TRP A 164 -6.44 -13.88 16.95
CA TRP A 164 -5.43 -14.95 16.77
C TRP A 164 -6.02 -16.36 16.72
N TYR A 165 -7.19 -16.59 17.34
CA TYR A 165 -7.88 -17.87 17.27
C TYR A 165 -8.25 -18.27 15.83
N LEU A 166 -8.41 -17.32 14.92
CA LEU A 166 -8.66 -17.57 13.50
C LEU A 166 -7.45 -18.20 12.81
N ALA A 167 -6.23 -17.95 13.29
CA ALA A 167 -5.02 -18.49 12.66
C ALA A 167 -4.95 -20.03 12.72
N ASP A 168 -5.74 -20.67 13.60
CA ASP A 168 -5.87 -22.13 13.70
C ASP A 168 -6.97 -22.70 12.79
N GLU A 169 -7.83 -21.83 12.23
CA GLU A 169 -8.89 -22.25 11.31
C GLU A 169 -8.32 -22.54 9.91
N PRO A 170 -8.79 -23.62 9.24
CA PRO A 170 -8.12 -24.12 8.02
C PRO A 170 -7.89 -23.09 6.92
N LEU A 171 -8.89 -22.27 6.56
CA LEU A 171 -8.77 -21.31 5.47
C LEU A 171 -7.91 -20.09 5.87
N HIS A 172 -7.94 -19.69 7.12
CA HIS A 172 -7.10 -18.62 7.67
C HIS A 172 -5.63 -19.06 7.74
N ALA A 173 -5.36 -20.26 8.27
CA ALA A 173 -4.02 -20.86 8.30
C ALA A 173 -3.44 -21.03 6.89
N ASP A 174 -4.25 -21.47 5.94
CA ASP A 174 -3.86 -21.62 4.54
C ASP A 174 -3.56 -20.26 3.89
N LEU A 175 -4.36 -19.22 4.15
CA LEU A 175 -4.08 -17.86 3.68
C LEU A 175 -2.75 -17.35 4.25
N GLN A 176 -2.50 -17.52 5.56
CA GLN A 176 -1.26 -17.08 6.19
C GLN A 176 -0.04 -17.81 5.61
N SER A 177 -0.16 -19.12 5.41
CA SER A 177 0.89 -19.91 4.77
C SER A 177 1.15 -19.46 3.32
N TYR A 178 0.10 -19.14 2.59
CA TYR A 178 0.18 -18.63 1.23
C TYR A 178 0.91 -17.27 1.17
N VAL A 179 0.53 -16.33 2.04
CA VAL A 179 1.19 -15.00 2.14
C VAL A 179 2.66 -15.17 2.49
N ARG A 180 3.00 -16.05 3.43
CA ARG A 180 4.39 -16.38 3.78
C ARG A 180 5.17 -16.88 2.56
N GLY A 181 4.58 -17.78 1.78
CA GLY A 181 5.19 -18.29 0.53
C GLY A 181 5.45 -17.18 -0.48
N LEU A 182 4.48 -16.28 -0.69
CA LEU A 182 4.64 -15.14 -1.59
C LEU A 182 5.74 -14.18 -1.13
N LEU A 183 5.82 -13.88 0.17
CA LEU A 183 6.87 -13.01 0.72
C LEU A 183 8.26 -13.65 0.56
N THR A 184 8.38 -14.96 0.77
CA THR A 184 9.63 -15.70 0.55
C THR A 184 10.05 -15.63 -0.92
N LEU A 185 9.11 -15.80 -1.85
CA LEU A 185 9.37 -15.68 -3.29
C LEU A 185 9.84 -14.26 -3.64
N CYS A 186 9.16 -13.23 -3.12
CA CYS A 186 9.57 -11.83 -3.32
C CYS A 186 11.01 -11.59 -2.86
N LEU A 187 11.39 -12.07 -1.67
CA LEU A 187 12.74 -11.90 -1.13
C LEU A 187 13.81 -12.59 -1.99
N LEU A 188 13.51 -13.77 -2.53
CA LEU A 188 14.44 -14.49 -3.41
C LEU A 188 14.73 -13.75 -4.71
N TYR A 189 13.71 -13.09 -5.29
CA TYR A 189 13.86 -12.39 -6.57
C TYR A 189 14.30 -10.92 -6.44
N THR A 190 14.15 -10.33 -5.27
CA THR A 190 14.48 -8.90 -5.04
C THR A 190 15.74 -8.70 -4.19
N SER A 191 16.31 -9.77 -3.62
CA SER A 191 17.62 -9.69 -2.96
C SER A 191 18.69 -9.42 -4.02
N PRO A 192 19.54 -8.41 -3.83
CA PRO A 192 20.70 -8.26 -4.68
C PRO A 192 21.59 -9.52 -4.52
N SER A 193 21.85 -10.18 -5.62
CA SER A 193 22.84 -11.29 -5.71
C SER A 193 24.24 -10.77 -5.48
#